data_5d5ea1e03a9a8a5f9fdfe47266ba6f89
#
_entry.id   5d5ea1e03a9a8a5f9fdfe47266ba6f89
#
_cell.length_a   1.000
_cell.length_b   1.000
_cell.length_c   1.000
_cell.angle_alpha   90.00
_cell.angle_beta   90.00
_cell.angle_gamma   90.00
#
_symmetry.space_group_name_H-M   'P 1'
#
loop_
_entity.id
_entity.type
_entity.pdbx_description
1 polymer ?
#
loop_
_entity_poly.entity_id
_entity_poly.type
_entity_poly.pdbx_seq_one_letter_code
_entity_poly.pdbx_strand_id
1 'polypeptide(L)'
;ADVAVTASRVSVQLPPHPSDVSFGCGMDIGWLENQTCSLLVQNGNSIRYELKAGGNEQYLRTYILGWGMSMLAIQRNEVALHCSAISDDAAAILFCGESGSGKSTLTSAYLARGYHLMADDMSFVSYHNETVMAKAAFPYQKLCRDAALRSGHPLDSLIYIDEAKDKYLVPCHEIFDDTSRPVKAIIILGKAPVSQVWLHKLEGLDAFHACVNNLFLRHLLKEKKYAPATAGQCLKIASKVPVYVILRPLEADTTGEVIETAFAITSKVR
;
A
#
# COMPACT_ATOMS: atom_id res chain seq x y z
N ALA A 1 14.70 -13.41 -3.84
CA ALA A 1 15.05 -13.58 -5.26
C ALA A 1 14.91 -12.24 -5.96
N ASP A 2 15.89 -11.88 -6.76
CA ASP A 2 15.89 -10.62 -7.49
C ASP A 2 14.76 -10.58 -8.53
N VAL A 3 14.28 -9.38 -8.83
CA VAL A 3 13.24 -9.15 -9.83
C VAL A 3 13.91 -8.53 -11.05
N ALA A 4 13.77 -9.18 -12.19
CA ALA A 4 14.17 -8.63 -13.47
C ALA A 4 13.07 -7.72 -14.02
N VAL A 5 13.39 -6.44 -14.24
CA VAL A 5 12.49 -5.48 -14.89
C VAL A 5 13.07 -5.08 -16.23
N THR A 6 12.40 -5.45 -17.33
CA THR A 6 12.96 -5.29 -18.67
C THR A 6 11.95 -4.70 -19.66
N ALA A 7 12.43 -3.77 -20.50
CA ALA A 7 11.67 -3.30 -21.66
C ALA A 7 11.63 -4.38 -22.75
N SER A 8 10.45 -4.64 -23.29
CA SER A 8 10.28 -5.61 -24.38
C SER A 8 8.93 -5.37 -25.08
N ARG A 9 8.74 -5.94 -26.26
CA ARG A 9 7.45 -5.90 -26.93
C ARG A 9 6.48 -6.86 -26.25
N VAL A 10 5.65 -6.34 -25.34
CA VAL A 10 4.77 -7.10 -24.45
C VAL A 10 3.38 -7.30 -25.05
N SER A 11 2.85 -6.32 -25.76
CA SER A 11 1.49 -6.32 -26.30
C SER A 11 1.14 -7.55 -27.12
N VAL A 12 2.12 -8.10 -27.87
CA VAL A 12 1.95 -9.33 -28.67
C VAL A 12 2.08 -10.63 -27.85
N GLN A 13 2.38 -10.54 -26.57
CA GLN A 13 2.63 -11.68 -25.67
C GLN A 13 1.57 -11.78 -24.56
N LEU A 14 0.66 -10.80 -24.49
CA LEU A 14 -0.42 -10.84 -23.50
C LEU A 14 -1.36 -12.02 -23.81
N PRO A 15 -1.93 -12.63 -22.77
CA PRO A 15 -2.99 -13.62 -22.97
C PRO A 15 -4.16 -13.00 -23.76
N PRO A 16 -4.81 -13.76 -24.66
CA PRO A 16 -6.01 -13.28 -25.31
C PRO A 16 -7.07 -12.82 -24.28
N HIS A 17 -7.60 -11.63 -24.47
CA HIS A 17 -8.59 -11.04 -23.56
C HIS A 17 -9.59 -10.15 -24.34
N PRO A 18 -10.83 -9.99 -23.84
CA PRO A 18 -11.79 -9.05 -24.40
C PRO A 18 -11.27 -7.60 -24.32
N SER A 19 -11.69 -6.75 -25.24
CA SER A 19 -11.24 -5.35 -25.33
C SER A 19 -11.63 -4.47 -24.15
N ASP A 20 -12.64 -4.90 -23.38
CA ASP A 20 -13.11 -4.25 -22.16
C ASP A 20 -12.38 -4.71 -20.88
N VAL A 21 -11.48 -5.72 -21.01
CA VAL A 21 -10.67 -6.22 -19.90
C VAL A 21 -9.24 -5.68 -20.03
N SER A 22 -8.82 -4.92 -19.06
CA SER A 22 -7.50 -4.24 -19.05
C SER A 22 -6.44 -4.91 -18.18
N PHE A 23 -6.77 -5.97 -17.47
CA PHE A 23 -5.83 -6.71 -16.62
C PHE A 23 -6.27 -8.13 -16.32
N GLY A 24 -5.32 -8.97 -15.99
CA GLY A 24 -5.53 -10.31 -15.45
C GLY A 24 -4.42 -10.68 -14.48
N CYS A 25 -4.72 -11.53 -13.50
CA CYS A 25 -3.72 -12.00 -12.56
C CYS A 25 -4.00 -13.46 -12.17
N GLY A 26 -2.95 -14.28 -12.24
CA GLY A 26 -2.91 -15.66 -11.79
C GLY A 26 -1.61 -15.96 -11.06
N MET A 27 -1.40 -17.22 -10.68
CA MET A 27 -0.23 -17.64 -9.92
C MET A 27 1.07 -17.60 -10.75
N ASP A 28 0.98 -17.80 -12.05
CA ASP A 28 2.16 -17.88 -12.93
C ASP A 28 2.29 -16.68 -13.85
N ILE A 29 1.17 -16.03 -14.17
CA ILE A 29 1.11 -14.93 -15.12
C ILE A 29 0.15 -13.84 -14.64
N GLY A 30 0.63 -12.61 -14.66
CA GLY A 30 -0.16 -11.39 -14.47
C GLY A 30 0.08 -10.42 -15.61
N TRP A 31 -0.90 -9.61 -15.95
CA TRP A 31 -0.76 -8.63 -17.01
C TRP A 31 -1.67 -7.43 -16.79
N LEU A 32 -1.24 -6.30 -17.32
CA LEU A 32 -2.00 -5.05 -17.39
C LEU A 32 -1.83 -4.47 -18.80
N GLU A 33 -2.90 -3.97 -19.36
CA GLU A 33 -2.88 -3.18 -20.58
C GLU A 33 -3.73 -1.92 -20.41
N ASN A 34 -3.14 -0.75 -20.69
CA ASN A 34 -3.83 0.53 -20.66
C ASN A 34 -3.27 1.48 -21.73
N GLN A 35 -3.65 2.75 -21.69
CA GLN A 35 -3.20 3.75 -22.66
C GLN A 35 -1.71 4.08 -22.54
N THR A 36 -1.12 3.94 -21.35
CA THR A 36 0.29 4.24 -21.09
C THR A 36 1.22 3.09 -21.45
N CYS A 37 0.86 1.86 -21.06
CA CYS A 37 1.78 0.73 -21.16
C CYS A 37 1.05 -0.62 -21.23
N SER A 38 1.84 -1.64 -21.61
CA SER A 38 1.51 -3.04 -21.37
C SER A 38 2.53 -3.63 -20.40
N LEU A 39 2.07 -4.36 -19.39
CA LEU A 39 2.91 -5.08 -18.42
C LEU A 39 2.63 -6.57 -18.50
N LEU A 40 3.67 -7.37 -18.35
CA LEU A 40 3.60 -8.81 -18.23
C LEU A 40 4.49 -9.27 -17.07
N VAL A 41 3.87 -9.90 -16.08
CA VAL A 41 4.52 -10.34 -14.84
C VAL A 41 4.48 -11.86 -14.79
N GLN A 42 5.62 -12.50 -14.64
CA GLN A 42 5.71 -13.96 -14.73
C GLN A 42 6.62 -14.56 -13.67
N ASN A 43 6.28 -15.77 -13.26
CA ASN A 43 7.10 -16.65 -12.42
C ASN A 43 7.57 -16.02 -11.10
N GLY A 44 6.88 -15.00 -10.61
CA GLY A 44 7.21 -14.31 -9.38
C GLY A 44 8.55 -13.54 -9.38
N ASN A 45 9.22 -13.38 -10.53
CA ASN A 45 10.55 -12.75 -10.59
C ASN A 45 10.80 -11.90 -11.84
N SER A 46 9.84 -11.79 -12.74
CA SER A 46 10.00 -11.04 -13.99
C SER A 46 8.86 -10.07 -14.22
N ILE A 47 9.19 -8.81 -14.47
CA ILE A 47 8.29 -7.79 -14.97
C ILE A 47 8.82 -7.33 -16.32
N ARG A 48 8.06 -7.60 -17.37
CA ARG A 48 8.35 -7.05 -18.71
C ARG A 48 7.34 -5.96 -19.02
N TYR A 49 7.80 -4.91 -19.67
CA TYR A 49 6.94 -3.79 -20.00
C TYR A 49 7.19 -3.25 -21.41
N GLU A 50 6.15 -2.66 -21.95
CA GLU A 50 6.17 -1.91 -23.20
C GLU A 50 5.51 -0.56 -22.97
N LEU A 51 6.26 0.53 -23.16
CA LEU A 51 5.71 1.89 -23.13
C LEU A 51 5.01 2.13 -24.47
N LYS A 52 3.76 2.51 -24.45
CA LYS A 52 3.00 2.82 -25.68
C LYS A 52 3.38 4.17 -26.26
N ALA A 53 3.16 4.36 -27.55
CA ALA A 53 3.41 5.64 -28.22
C ALA A 53 2.62 6.77 -27.54
N GLY A 54 3.31 7.83 -27.10
CA GLY A 54 2.72 8.91 -26.31
C GLY A 54 2.52 8.61 -24.82
N GLY A 55 2.88 7.41 -24.36
CA GLY A 55 2.82 7.05 -22.96
C GLY A 55 3.82 7.82 -22.09
N ASN A 56 3.44 8.12 -20.85
CA ASN A 56 4.28 8.84 -19.90
C ASN A 56 5.13 7.86 -19.08
N GLU A 57 6.46 8.02 -19.09
CA GLU A 57 7.40 7.17 -18.33
C GLU A 57 7.18 7.21 -16.82
N GLN A 58 6.74 8.32 -16.28
CA GLN A 58 6.49 8.45 -14.84
C GLN A 58 5.25 7.62 -14.44
N TYR A 59 4.22 7.62 -15.29
CA TYR A 59 3.06 6.74 -15.09
C TYR A 59 3.45 5.26 -15.24
N LEU A 60 4.31 4.94 -16.22
CA LEU A 60 4.85 3.58 -16.34
C LEU A 60 5.52 3.13 -15.04
N ARG A 61 6.36 3.97 -14.43
CA ARG A 61 7.01 3.64 -13.15
C ARG A 61 5.99 3.36 -12.04
N THR A 62 4.91 4.15 -11.95
CA THR A 62 3.86 3.90 -10.95
C THR A 62 3.10 2.60 -11.22
N TYR A 63 2.88 2.23 -12.47
CA TYR A 63 2.27 0.94 -12.84
C TYR A 63 3.19 -0.22 -12.51
N ILE A 64 4.49 -0.13 -12.78
CA ILE A 64 5.46 -1.18 -12.41
C ILE A 64 5.49 -1.34 -10.87
N LEU A 65 5.66 -0.25 -10.13
CA LEU A 65 5.78 -0.28 -8.67
C LEU A 65 4.46 -0.65 -7.96
N GLY A 66 3.33 -0.28 -8.52
CA GLY A 66 2.02 -0.65 -7.98
C GLY A 66 1.57 -2.03 -8.49
N TRP A 67 1.11 -2.09 -9.74
CA TRP A 67 0.51 -3.29 -10.33
C TRP A 67 1.51 -4.42 -10.51
N GLY A 68 2.70 -4.13 -11.06
CA GLY A 68 3.74 -5.13 -11.30
C GLY A 68 4.17 -5.81 -10.01
N MET A 69 4.50 -5.03 -8.97
CA MET A 69 4.91 -5.56 -7.68
C MET A 69 3.78 -6.32 -6.96
N SER A 70 2.53 -5.89 -7.11
CA SER A 70 1.38 -6.62 -6.55
C SER A 70 1.15 -7.96 -7.20
N MET A 71 1.29 -8.04 -8.53
CA MET A 71 1.20 -9.31 -9.25
C MET A 71 2.33 -10.26 -8.85
N LEU A 72 3.56 -9.74 -8.63
CA LEU A 72 4.66 -10.54 -8.07
C LEU A 72 4.34 -11.05 -6.67
N ALA A 73 3.76 -10.21 -5.79
CA ALA A 73 3.36 -10.63 -4.46
C ALA A 73 2.36 -11.80 -4.51
N ILE A 74 1.35 -11.70 -5.38
CA ILE A 74 0.37 -12.76 -5.58
C ILE A 74 1.05 -14.05 -6.06
N GLN A 75 1.96 -13.97 -7.03
CA GLN A 75 2.69 -15.13 -7.57
C GLN A 75 3.63 -15.77 -6.54
N ARG A 76 4.14 -14.99 -5.60
CA ARG A 76 5.02 -15.44 -4.51
C ARG A 76 4.28 -15.88 -3.26
N ASN A 77 2.96 -15.75 -3.22
CA ASN A 77 2.14 -15.89 -2.01
C ASN A 77 2.62 -15.00 -0.85
N GLU A 78 3.18 -13.83 -1.17
CA GLU A 78 3.57 -12.80 -0.21
C GLU A 78 2.38 -11.90 0.14
N VAL A 79 2.38 -11.35 1.34
CA VAL A 79 1.37 -10.39 1.77
C VAL A 79 1.85 -8.97 1.42
N ALA A 80 1.13 -8.31 0.54
CA ALA A 80 1.26 -6.88 0.32
C ALA A 80 0.02 -6.18 0.90
N LEU A 81 0.20 -5.32 1.90
CA LEU A 81 -0.90 -4.56 2.50
C LEU A 81 -1.01 -3.18 1.85
N HIS A 82 -2.25 -2.74 1.58
CA HIS A 82 -2.55 -1.37 1.19
C HIS A 82 -2.45 -0.46 2.41
N CYS A 83 -1.28 0.11 2.62
CA CYS A 83 -0.99 0.91 3.80
C CYS A 83 0.05 2.00 3.50
N SER A 84 0.06 3.02 4.37
CA SER A 84 1.26 3.79 4.62
C SER A 84 2.00 3.15 5.79
N ALA A 85 3.32 3.03 5.70
CA ALA A 85 4.19 2.47 6.74
C ALA A 85 5.20 3.51 7.18
N ILE A 86 5.35 3.63 8.49
CA ILE A 86 6.31 4.52 9.14
C ILE A 86 7.11 3.74 10.18
N SER A 87 8.28 4.24 10.59
CA SER A 87 9.08 3.66 11.66
C SER A 87 9.56 4.70 12.68
N ASP A 88 9.84 4.21 13.89
CA ASP A 88 10.52 4.96 14.97
C ASP A 88 11.95 4.44 15.21
N ASP A 89 12.63 3.99 14.16
CA ASP A 89 13.93 3.31 14.13
C ASP A 89 13.94 1.90 14.77
N ALA A 90 13.03 1.58 15.64
CA ALA A 90 12.91 0.27 16.28
C ALA A 90 11.86 -0.61 15.61
N ALA A 91 10.70 -0.05 15.26
CA ALA A 91 9.55 -0.78 14.78
C ALA A 91 8.70 0.01 13.77
N ALA A 92 7.96 -0.70 12.94
CA ALA A 92 7.05 -0.14 11.97
C ALA A 92 5.61 -0.05 12.51
N ILE A 93 4.90 0.99 12.09
CA ILE A 93 3.45 1.15 12.28
C ILE A 93 2.82 1.23 10.89
N LEU A 94 1.77 0.44 10.67
CA LEU A 94 1.07 0.39 9.39
C LEU A 94 -0.30 1.06 9.49
N PHE A 95 -0.56 2.06 8.66
CA PHE A 95 -1.86 2.71 8.53
C PHE A 95 -2.58 2.18 7.31
N CYS A 96 -3.63 1.40 7.52
CA CYS A 96 -4.47 0.81 6.48
C CYS A 96 -5.81 1.55 6.36
N GLY A 97 -6.58 1.24 5.32
CA GLY A 97 -7.92 1.78 5.08
C GLY A 97 -8.10 2.27 3.66
N GLU A 98 -9.31 2.62 3.29
CA GLU A 98 -9.66 3.05 1.94
C GLU A 98 -9.03 4.41 1.56
N SER A 99 -9.08 4.74 0.27
CA SER A 99 -8.69 6.07 -0.20
C SER A 99 -9.57 7.14 0.44
N GLY A 100 -8.94 8.21 1.00
CA GLY A 100 -9.68 9.26 1.71
C GLY A 100 -10.00 8.95 3.18
N SER A 101 -9.58 7.81 3.72
CA SER A 101 -9.76 7.49 5.16
C SER A 101 -8.91 8.34 6.10
N GLY A 102 -7.84 8.97 5.60
CA GLY A 102 -6.93 9.80 6.39
C GLY A 102 -5.51 9.23 6.58
N LYS A 103 -5.15 8.14 5.88
CA LYS A 103 -3.80 7.54 5.97
C LYS A 103 -2.69 8.58 5.79
N SER A 104 -2.67 9.28 4.66
CA SER A 104 -1.61 10.27 4.38
C SER A 104 -1.56 11.41 5.39
N THR A 105 -2.71 11.84 5.92
CA THR A 105 -2.78 12.86 6.97
C THR A 105 -2.14 12.36 8.26
N LEU A 106 -2.47 11.13 8.66
CA LEU A 106 -1.89 10.50 9.85
C LEU A 106 -0.39 10.26 9.67
N THR A 107 0.02 9.75 8.50
CA THR A 107 1.44 9.60 8.14
C THR A 107 2.20 10.92 8.29
N SER A 108 1.70 12.00 7.69
CA SER A 108 2.33 13.33 7.81
C SER A 108 2.44 13.82 9.26
N ALA A 109 1.44 13.53 10.11
CA ALA A 109 1.48 13.90 11.53
C ALA A 109 2.57 13.14 12.30
N TYR A 110 2.85 11.89 11.95
CA TYR A 110 3.94 11.10 12.54
C TYR A 110 5.31 11.55 12.01
N LEU A 111 5.44 11.80 10.71
CA LEU A 111 6.68 12.34 10.12
C LEU A 111 7.06 13.67 10.75
N ALA A 112 6.10 14.57 11.01
CA ALA A 112 6.33 15.82 11.71
C ALA A 112 6.80 15.65 13.17
N ARG A 113 6.64 14.47 13.76
CA ARG A 113 7.10 14.09 15.11
C ARG A 113 8.39 13.26 15.10
N GLY A 114 9.10 13.21 13.98
CA GLY A 114 10.41 12.57 13.85
C GLY A 114 10.37 11.08 13.49
N TYR A 115 9.20 10.53 13.08
CA TYR A 115 9.14 9.21 12.49
C TYR A 115 9.66 9.23 11.06
N HIS A 116 10.07 8.09 10.54
CA HIS A 116 10.57 7.94 9.19
C HIS A 116 9.53 7.25 8.28
N LEU A 117 9.49 7.62 7.01
CA LEU A 117 8.67 6.94 6.02
C LEU A 117 9.33 5.63 5.60
N MET A 118 8.58 4.54 5.59
CA MET A 118 9.00 3.25 5.01
C MET A 118 8.28 2.96 3.70
N ALA A 119 6.99 3.29 3.62
CA ALA A 119 6.18 3.06 2.43
C ALA A 119 4.96 3.99 2.42
N ASP A 120 4.50 4.34 1.22
CA ASP A 120 3.16 4.88 1.03
C ASP A 120 2.49 4.11 -0.12
N ASP A 121 1.20 3.78 0.05
CA ASP A 121 0.37 2.96 -0.83
C ASP A 121 0.51 1.44 -0.64
N MET A 122 1.73 0.89 -0.47
CA MET A 122 1.92 -0.55 -0.29
C MET A 122 3.19 -0.88 0.51
N SER A 123 3.10 -1.83 1.44
CA SER A 123 4.26 -2.47 2.06
C SER A 123 4.13 -3.99 2.02
N PHE A 124 5.23 -4.69 1.74
CA PHE A 124 5.29 -6.14 1.91
C PHE A 124 5.44 -6.47 3.38
N VAL A 125 4.60 -7.38 3.86
CA VAL A 125 4.61 -7.85 5.24
C VAL A 125 4.84 -9.36 5.26
N SER A 126 5.80 -9.80 6.04
CA SER A 126 6.16 -11.21 6.16
C SER A 126 6.24 -11.65 7.62
N TYR A 127 5.84 -12.89 7.87
CA TYR A 127 6.05 -13.53 9.16
C TYR A 127 7.24 -14.48 9.06
N HIS A 128 8.27 -14.22 9.83
CA HIS A 128 9.47 -15.03 9.88
C HIS A 128 10.08 -15.02 11.28
N ASN A 129 10.56 -16.17 11.76
CA ASN A 129 11.18 -16.33 13.10
C ASN A 129 10.35 -15.67 14.22
N GLU A 130 9.05 -16.00 14.29
CA GLU A 130 8.10 -15.51 15.30
C GLU A 130 7.84 -13.98 15.25
N THR A 131 8.39 -13.27 14.25
CA THR A 131 8.27 -11.82 14.11
C THR A 131 7.59 -11.47 12.80
N VAL A 132 6.72 -10.49 12.85
CA VAL A 132 6.12 -9.89 11.66
C VAL A 132 6.97 -8.68 11.23
N MET A 133 7.48 -8.72 10.01
CA MET A 133 8.35 -7.67 9.45
C MET A 133 7.64 -6.92 8.34
N ALA A 134 7.74 -5.60 8.33
CA ALA A 134 7.37 -4.74 7.20
C ALA A 134 8.62 -4.36 6.41
N LYS A 135 8.51 -4.37 5.08
CA LYS A 135 9.58 -3.94 4.18
C LYS A 135 9.31 -2.53 3.69
N ALA A 136 10.38 -1.75 3.60
CA ALA A 136 10.34 -0.46 2.92
C ALA A 136 10.01 -0.61 1.43
N ALA A 137 9.37 0.39 0.85
CA ALA A 137 9.04 0.42 -0.57
C ALA A 137 9.89 1.46 -1.30
N PHE A 138 9.43 2.70 -1.39
CA PHE A 138 10.16 3.77 -2.09
C PHE A 138 9.91 5.13 -1.42
N PRO A 139 10.86 6.08 -1.55
CA PRO A 139 10.93 7.30 -0.75
C PRO A 139 10.00 8.42 -1.27
N TYR A 140 8.72 8.11 -1.50
CA TYR A 140 7.72 9.07 -1.97
C TYR A 140 6.39 8.86 -1.27
N GLN A 141 5.71 9.96 -0.95
CA GLN A 141 4.29 9.95 -0.58
C GLN A 141 3.41 10.30 -1.77
N LYS A 142 2.27 9.61 -1.90
CA LYS A 142 1.21 9.94 -2.85
C LYS A 142 0.17 10.83 -2.20
N LEU A 143 0.29 12.14 -2.39
CA LEU A 143 -0.60 13.13 -1.80
C LEU A 143 -1.58 13.71 -2.82
N CYS A 144 -2.83 13.95 -2.41
CA CYS A 144 -3.76 14.79 -3.17
C CYS A 144 -3.24 16.23 -3.20
N ARG A 145 -3.68 17.03 -4.17
CA ARG A 145 -3.25 18.43 -4.37
C ARG A 145 -3.17 19.24 -3.07
N ASP A 146 -4.23 19.26 -2.27
CA ASP A 146 -4.27 20.04 -1.03
C ASP A 146 -3.23 19.60 0.00
N ALA A 147 -2.97 18.29 0.09
CA ALA A 147 -1.96 17.74 0.99
C ALA A 147 -0.55 17.98 0.45
N ALA A 148 -0.35 17.93 -0.88
CA ALA A 148 0.91 18.24 -1.52
C ALA A 148 1.27 19.73 -1.33
N LEU A 149 0.31 20.64 -1.48
CA LEU A 149 0.51 22.07 -1.17
C LEU A 149 0.94 22.29 0.29
N ARG A 150 0.33 21.58 1.23
CA ARG A 150 0.71 21.68 2.66
C ARG A 150 2.07 21.07 2.97
N SER A 151 2.62 20.23 2.11
CA SER A 151 3.97 19.65 2.30
C SER A 151 5.10 20.66 2.10
N GLY A 152 4.79 21.89 1.64
CA GLY A 152 5.77 22.94 1.41
C GLY A 152 6.52 22.86 0.08
N HIS A 153 6.21 21.87 -0.78
CA HIS A 153 6.80 21.75 -2.11
C HIS A 153 5.95 22.49 -3.15
N PRO A 154 6.56 23.26 -4.07
CA PRO A 154 5.86 23.81 -5.23
C PRO A 154 5.30 22.67 -6.10
N LEU A 155 4.02 22.72 -6.48
CA LEU A 155 3.38 21.66 -7.26
C LEU A 155 4.13 21.38 -8.59
N ASP A 156 4.65 22.42 -9.22
CA ASP A 156 5.40 22.30 -10.48
C ASP A 156 6.71 21.52 -10.35
N SER A 157 7.22 21.35 -9.12
CA SER A 157 8.40 20.52 -8.82
C SER A 157 8.06 19.07 -8.53
N LEU A 158 6.77 18.74 -8.37
CA LEU A 158 6.30 17.42 -8.02
C LEU A 158 5.90 16.62 -9.26
N ILE A 159 5.98 15.30 -9.15
CA ILE A 159 5.54 14.40 -10.20
C ILE A 159 4.03 14.18 -10.05
N TYR A 160 3.26 14.61 -11.05
CA TYR A 160 1.83 14.34 -11.15
C TYR A 160 1.61 12.90 -11.63
N ILE A 161 0.77 12.12 -10.95
CA ILE A 161 0.67 10.67 -11.20
C ILE A 161 -0.75 10.10 -11.33
N ASP A 162 -1.76 10.87 -11.08
CA ASP A 162 -3.13 10.33 -11.10
C ASP A 162 -4.12 11.41 -11.51
N GLU A 163 -4.54 11.33 -12.74
CA GLU A 163 -5.50 12.26 -13.32
C GLU A 163 -6.90 12.12 -12.69
N ALA A 164 -7.29 10.90 -12.31
CA ALA A 164 -8.60 10.65 -11.73
C ALA A 164 -8.73 11.15 -10.28
N LYS A 165 -7.61 11.24 -9.55
CA LYS A 165 -7.58 11.60 -8.12
C LYS A 165 -6.74 12.83 -7.82
N ASP A 166 -6.19 13.51 -8.83
CA ASP A 166 -5.33 14.69 -8.70
C ASP A 166 -4.23 14.49 -7.63
N LYS A 167 -3.36 13.52 -7.88
CA LYS A 167 -2.30 13.11 -6.95
C LYS A 167 -0.91 13.43 -7.46
N TYR A 168 -0.03 13.69 -6.51
CA TYR A 168 1.38 14.02 -6.70
C TYR A 168 2.27 13.08 -5.90
N LEU A 169 3.45 12.77 -6.42
CA LEU A 169 4.54 12.14 -5.66
C LEU A 169 5.36 13.24 -4.98
N VAL A 170 5.36 13.22 -3.67
CA VAL A 170 6.16 14.11 -2.83
C VAL A 170 7.39 13.34 -2.38
N PRO A 171 8.62 13.80 -2.68
CA PRO A 171 9.86 13.12 -2.29
C PRO A 171 10.06 13.18 -0.78
N CYS A 172 10.49 12.06 -0.19
CA CYS A 172 10.73 11.91 1.25
C CYS A 172 12.12 11.28 1.53
N HIS A 173 13.10 11.51 0.64
CA HIS A 173 14.41 10.85 0.71
C HIS A 173 15.15 11.06 2.03
N GLU A 174 15.06 12.26 2.61
CA GLU A 174 15.78 12.63 3.86
C GLU A 174 15.20 11.94 5.10
N ILE A 175 13.95 11.54 5.03
CA ILE A 175 13.21 10.92 6.14
C ILE A 175 12.77 9.49 5.81
N PHE A 176 13.44 8.84 4.86
CA PHE A 176 13.13 7.49 4.43
C PHE A 176 13.95 6.46 5.17
N ASP A 177 13.27 5.50 5.81
CA ASP A 177 13.90 4.31 6.41
C ASP A 177 13.75 3.14 5.42
N ASP A 178 14.85 2.75 4.79
CA ASP A 178 14.92 1.64 3.83
C ASP A 178 15.07 0.27 4.50
N THR A 179 15.15 0.24 5.82
CA THR A 179 15.35 -0.98 6.62
C THR A 179 14.03 -1.70 6.84
N SER A 180 14.05 -3.03 6.77
CA SER A 180 12.90 -3.84 7.22
C SER A 180 12.77 -3.76 8.73
N ARG A 181 11.56 -3.46 9.23
CA ARG A 181 11.30 -3.27 10.67
C ARG A 181 10.25 -4.26 11.19
N PRO A 182 10.35 -4.71 12.44
CA PRO A 182 9.28 -5.46 13.08
C PRO A 182 8.01 -4.60 13.18
N VAL A 183 6.87 -5.19 12.89
CA VAL A 183 5.58 -4.47 12.94
C VAL A 183 5.08 -4.38 14.37
N LYS A 184 4.95 -3.17 14.88
CA LYS A 184 4.46 -2.85 16.22
C LYS A 184 2.94 -2.82 16.30
N ALA A 185 2.27 -2.24 15.29
CA ALA A 185 0.82 -2.15 15.23
C ALA A 185 0.33 -1.98 13.79
N ILE A 186 -0.88 -2.47 13.53
CA ILE A 186 -1.67 -2.18 12.32
C ILE A 186 -2.89 -1.38 12.75
N ILE A 187 -3.07 -0.18 12.19
CA ILE A 187 -4.19 0.71 12.48
C ILE A 187 -5.03 0.87 11.22
N ILE A 188 -6.26 0.41 11.27
CA ILE A 188 -7.23 0.54 10.19
C ILE A 188 -8.01 1.84 10.38
N LEU A 189 -7.97 2.73 9.40
CA LEU A 189 -8.72 3.98 9.41
C LEU A 189 -9.99 3.84 8.58
N GLY A 190 -11.11 4.28 9.13
CA GLY A 190 -12.40 4.26 8.45
C GLY A 190 -13.28 5.45 8.80
N LYS A 191 -14.34 5.64 8.00
CA LYS A 191 -15.44 6.55 8.28
C LYS A 191 -16.71 5.75 8.54
N ALA A 192 -17.49 6.15 9.52
CA ALA A 192 -18.74 5.50 9.86
C ALA A 192 -19.77 6.51 10.42
N PRO A 193 -21.07 6.17 10.47
CA PRO A 193 -22.08 7.00 11.09
C PRO A 193 -22.00 6.93 12.63
N VAL A 194 -20.87 7.41 13.16
CA VAL A 194 -20.59 7.51 14.61
C VAL A 194 -20.59 8.99 15.01
N SER A 195 -20.88 9.28 16.28
CA SER A 195 -20.95 10.65 16.80
C SER A 195 -19.60 11.21 17.22
N GLN A 196 -18.62 10.35 17.49
CA GLN A 196 -17.26 10.69 17.92
C GLN A 196 -16.26 9.68 17.37
N VAL A 197 -14.97 9.95 17.51
CA VAL A 197 -13.92 8.99 17.15
C VAL A 197 -14.06 7.74 18.01
N TRP A 198 -14.09 6.60 17.38
CA TRP A 198 -14.24 5.31 18.01
C TRP A 198 -13.02 4.44 17.77
N LEU A 199 -12.45 3.91 18.84
CA LEU A 199 -11.29 3.04 18.83
C LEU A 199 -11.67 1.64 19.31
N HIS A 200 -11.26 0.62 18.54
CA HIS A 200 -11.41 -0.77 18.96
C HIS A 200 -10.19 -1.60 18.57
N LYS A 201 -9.78 -2.49 19.47
CA LYS A 201 -8.77 -3.51 19.15
C LYS A 201 -9.48 -4.71 18.55
N LEU A 202 -9.08 -5.10 17.35
CA LEU A 202 -9.62 -6.29 16.67
C LEU A 202 -8.89 -7.54 17.16
N GLU A 203 -9.64 -8.63 17.33
CA GLU A 203 -9.10 -9.92 17.79
C GLU A 203 -9.62 -11.07 16.91
N GLY A 204 -8.90 -12.19 16.92
CA GLY A 204 -9.31 -13.41 16.23
C GLY A 204 -9.63 -13.22 14.75
N LEU A 205 -10.84 -13.61 14.35
CA LEU A 205 -11.27 -13.53 12.94
C LEU A 205 -11.44 -12.10 12.44
N ASP A 206 -11.78 -11.13 13.31
CA ASP A 206 -11.93 -9.74 12.89
C ASP A 206 -10.58 -9.13 12.51
N ALA A 207 -9.53 -9.39 13.27
CA ALA A 207 -8.17 -8.99 12.94
C ALA A 207 -7.68 -9.65 11.66
N PHE A 208 -7.96 -10.95 11.47
CA PHE A 208 -7.66 -11.67 10.23
C PHE A 208 -8.38 -11.05 9.02
N HIS A 209 -9.70 -10.81 9.12
CA HIS A 209 -10.47 -10.20 8.06
C HIS A 209 -9.99 -8.78 7.74
N ALA A 210 -9.56 -8.01 8.74
CA ALA A 210 -8.98 -6.70 8.54
C ALA A 210 -7.70 -6.78 7.70
N CYS A 211 -6.79 -7.71 7.98
CA CYS A 211 -5.59 -7.94 7.16
C CYS A 211 -5.96 -8.32 5.72
N VAL A 212 -6.86 -9.29 5.53
CA VAL A 212 -7.30 -9.74 4.21
C VAL A 212 -7.99 -8.64 3.41
N ASN A 213 -8.83 -7.83 4.07
CA ASN A 213 -9.55 -6.73 3.41
C ASN A 213 -8.63 -5.59 2.98
N ASN A 214 -7.46 -5.47 3.59
CA ASN A 214 -6.45 -4.48 3.24
C ASN A 214 -5.30 -5.06 2.39
N LEU A 215 -5.46 -6.24 1.78
CA LEU A 215 -4.53 -6.71 0.75
C LEU A 215 -4.51 -5.72 -0.42
N PHE A 216 -3.30 -5.35 -0.84
CA PHE A 216 -3.12 -4.42 -1.95
C PHE A 216 -3.65 -5.01 -3.25
N LEU A 217 -4.38 -4.21 -4.02
CA LEU A 217 -5.05 -4.64 -5.26
C LEU A 217 -5.83 -5.96 -5.11
N ARG A 218 -6.50 -6.15 -3.97
CA ARG A 218 -7.33 -7.33 -3.70
C ARG A 218 -8.29 -7.65 -4.85
N HIS A 219 -8.77 -6.64 -5.58
CA HIS A 219 -9.65 -6.82 -6.73
C HIS A 219 -9.01 -7.59 -7.90
N LEU A 220 -7.65 -7.66 -7.98
CA LEU A 220 -6.97 -8.50 -8.96
C LEU A 220 -7.28 -9.99 -8.79
N LEU A 221 -7.62 -10.40 -7.60
CA LEU A 221 -7.97 -11.79 -7.30
C LEU A 221 -9.40 -12.13 -7.74
N LYS A 222 -10.22 -11.11 -8.10
CA LYS A 222 -11.63 -11.22 -8.50
C LYS A 222 -12.38 -12.30 -7.69
N GLU A 223 -12.96 -13.28 -8.35
CA GLU A 223 -13.67 -14.39 -7.70
C GLU A 223 -12.74 -15.47 -7.13
N LYS A 224 -11.45 -15.43 -7.46
CA LYS A 224 -10.49 -16.37 -6.92
C LYS A 224 -10.18 -15.98 -5.48
N LYS A 225 -10.57 -16.84 -4.56
CA LYS A 225 -10.12 -16.76 -3.17
C LYS A 225 -8.59 -16.67 -3.17
N TYR A 226 -8.03 -15.74 -2.38
CA TYR A 226 -6.57 -15.67 -2.15
C TYR A 226 -6.05 -17.08 -1.86
N ALA A 227 -4.82 -17.35 -2.29
CA ALA A 227 -4.20 -18.65 -2.07
C ALA A 227 -4.21 -19.00 -0.58
N PRO A 228 -4.42 -20.26 -0.21
CA PRO A 228 -4.38 -20.68 1.21
C PRO A 228 -3.11 -20.23 1.94
N ALA A 229 -1.98 -20.15 1.23
CA ALA A 229 -0.72 -19.66 1.77
C ALA A 229 -0.80 -18.18 2.18
N THR A 230 -1.38 -17.31 1.34
CA THR A 230 -1.61 -15.88 1.67
C THR A 230 -2.56 -15.73 2.85
N ALA A 231 -3.65 -16.52 2.90
CA ALA A 231 -4.56 -16.54 4.04
C ALA A 231 -3.85 -16.97 5.33
N GLY A 232 -3.01 -17.99 5.26
CA GLY A 232 -2.19 -18.46 6.38
C GLY A 232 -1.21 -17.39 6.88
N GLN A 233 -0.61 -16.62 5.98
CA GLN A 233 0.24 -15.49 6.36
C GLN A 233 -0.57 -14.37 7.04
N CYS A 234 -1.73 -13.99 6.48
CA CYS A 234 -2.61 -13.00 7.11
C CYS A 234 -3.05 -13.42 8.52
N LEU A 235 -3.35 -14.71 8.72
CA LEU A 235 -3.70 -15.24 10.02
C LEU A 235 -2.54 -15.12 11.03
N LYS A 236 -1.32 -15.46 10.60
CA LYS A 236 -0.11 -15.32 11.43
C LYS A 236 0.14 -13.84 11.79
N ILE A 237 0.05 -12.93 10.82
CA ILE A 237 0.19 -11.49 11.04
C ILE A 237 -0.84 -11.03 12.08
N ALA A 238 -2.11 -11.33 11.89
CA ALA A 238 -3.20 -10.93 12.79
C ALA A 238 -3.08 -11.53 14.20
N SER A 239 -2.43 -12.70 14.33
CA SER A 239 -2.21 -13.33 15.64
C SER A 239 -1.03 -12.78 16.42
N LYS A 240 -0.09 -12.10 15.76
CA LYS A 240 1.17 -11.64 16.36
C LYS A 240 1.24 -10.12 16.52
N VAL A 241 0.54 -9.37 15.67
CA VAL A 241 0.54 -7.91 15.69
C VAL A 241 -0.79 -7.40 16.17
N PRO A 242 -0.82 -6.45 17.13
CA PRO A 242 -2.06 -5.78 17.52
C PRO A 242 -2.68 -5.05 16.33
N VAL A 243 -3.95 -5.34 16.04
CA VAL A 243 -4.73 -4.70 14.98
C VAL A 243 -5.80 -3.83 15.63
N TYR A 244 -5.81 -2.55 15.27
CA TYR A 244 -6.79 -1.59 15.76
C TYR A 244 -7.62 -1.04 14.61
N VAL A 245 -8.86 -0.67 14.89
CA VAL A 245 -9.68 0.14 13.99
C VAL A 245 -10.00 1.48 14.67
N ILE A 246 -9.78 2.57 13.94
CA ILE A 246 -10.22 3.91 14.31
C ILE A 246 -11.28 4.34 13.31
N LEU A 247 -12.50 4.50 13.77
CA LEU A 247 -13.62 5.03 13.00
C LEU A 247 -13.87 6.47 13.38
N ARG A 248 -14.06 7.33 12.38
CA ARG A 248 -14.40 8.75 12.58
C ARG A 248 -15.75 9.08 11.96
N PRO A 249 -16.44 10.13 12.44
CA PRO A 249 -17.65 10.64 11.83
C PRO A 249 -17.50 10.93 10.34
N LEU A 250 -18.60 10.82 9.59
CA LEU A 250 -18.61 11.03 8.14
C LEU A 250 -18.28 12.48 7.76
N GLU A 251 -18.82 13.45 8.49
CA GLU A 251 -18.81 14.87 8.11
C GLU A 251 -18.00 15.77 9.05
N ALA A 252 -17.76 15.33 10.29
CA ALA A 252 -16.99 16.15 11.23
C ALA A 252 -15.49 16.12 10.98
N ASP A 253 -14.82 17.25 11.12
CA ASP A 253 -13.35 17.27 11.16
C ASP A 253 -12.86 16.82 12.54
N THR A 254 -12.48 15.57 12.60
CA THR A 254 -11.90 14.91 13.79
C THR A 254 -10.42 14.55 13.59
N THR A 255 -9.75 15.24 12.69
CA THR A 255 -8.35 14.93 12.32
C THR A 255 -7.43 14.93 13.54
N GLY A 256 -7.52 15.94 14.40
CA GLY A 256 -6.72 16.03 15.63
C GLY A 256 -6.99 14.88 16.60
N GLU A 257 -8.26 14.53 16.82
CA GLU A 257 -8.66 13.43 17.70
C GLU A 257 -8.17 12.07 17.19
N VAL A 258 -8.24 11.81 15.89
CA VAL A 258 -7.69 10.59 15.25
C VAL A 258 -6.18 10.51 15.45
N ILE A 259 -5.46 11.61 15.24
CA ILE A 259 -4.00 11.67 15.44
C ILE A 259 -3.65 11.33 16.89
N GLU A 260 -4.25 12.00 17.87
CA GLU A 260 -3.97 11.77 19.30
C GLU A 260 -4.37 10.34 19.72
N THR A 261 -5.47 9.82 19.20
CA THR A 261 -5.88 8.42 19.45
C THR A 261 -4.85 7.43 18.93
N ALA A 262 -4.34 7.63 17.73
CA ALA A 262 -3.31 6.78 17.13
C ALA A 262 -1.99 6.85 17.93
N PHE A 263 -1.56 8.03 18.35
CA PHE A 263 -0.37 8.19 19.20
C PHE A 263 -0.52 7.50 20.56
N ALA A 264 -1.70 7.61 21.19
CA ALA A 264 -1.98 6.94 22.46
C ALA A 264 -1.88 5.41 22.35
N ILE A 265 -2.24 4.83 21.21
CA ILE A 265 -2.06 3.39 20.95
C ILE A 265 -0.57 3.06 20.83
N THR A 266 0.11 3.75 19.94
CA THR A 266 1.49 3.40 19.56
C THR A 266 2.50 3.67 20.67
N SER A 267 2.20 4.58 21.60
CA SER A 267 3.03 4.80 22.78
C SER A 267 2.92 3.68 23.83
N LYS A 268 1.80 2.96 23.86
CA LYS A 268 1.53 1.89 24.86
C LYS A 268 2.01 0.51 24.38
N VAL A 269 2.10 0.29 23.10
CA VAL A 269 2.60 -0.97 22.53
C VAL A 269 4.13 -0.93 22.57
N ARG A 270 4.72 -1.73 23.44
CA ARG A 270 6.17 -1.92 23.57
C ARG A 270 6.65 -3.08 22.74
#